data_47dc40cd05f9db8b928aa68f31d25d6f
#
_entry.id   47dc40cd05f9db8b928aa68f31d25d6f
#
_cell.length_a   1.000
_cell.length_b   1.000
_cell.length_c   1.000
_cell.angle_alpha   90.00
_cell.angle_beta   90.00
_cell.angle_gamma   90.00
#
_symmetry.space_group_name_H-M   'P 1'
#
loop_
_entity.id
_entity.type
_entity.pdbx_description
1 polymer ?
#
loop_
_entity_poly.entity_id
_entity_poly.type
_entity_poly.pdbx_seq_one_letter_code
_entity_poly.pdbx_strand_id
1 'polypeptide(L)'
;MTSPRWRVALTWAVVGEGGHVAIRTSHWWEVAVAAREHRPPRTLYHGALELVVDGRPLVVEMTPTWGRASREVVATGPVGSRWLGWLPFFRYEIRYTRPPALSEHEGSVVRDGQEAVEAVLDAVPRVPRLTWGRAVGPSGDMWSSNSVVSWVLADAGLLDGVGPPPAGRAPGWDAGLDAHG
;
A
#
# COMPACT_ATOMS: atom_id res chain seq x y z
N MET A 1 -29.75 -2.41 4.57
CA MET A 1 -28.88 -2.74 3.42
C MET A 1 -27.99 -3.88 3.86
N THR A 2 -28.02 -5.01 3.17
CA THR A 2 -27.14 -6.17 3.48
C THR A 2 -25.71 -5.82 3.08
N SER A 3 -24.77 -5.95 4.02
CA SER A 3 -23.34 -5.78 3.72
C SER A 3 -22.93 -6.76 2.61
N PRO A 4 -22.11 -6.34 1.65
CA PRO A 4 -21.69 -7.20 0.56
C PRO A 4 -20.88 -8.39 1.12
N ARG A 5 -21.05 -9.57 0.52
CA ARG A 5 -20.26 -10.75 0.89
C ARG A 5 -18.85 -10.69 0.33
N TRP A 6 -18.68 -10.02 -0.82
CA TRP A 6 -17.41 -9.91 -1.54
C TRP A 6 -17.23 -8.49 -2.04
N ARG A 7 -16.12 -7.85 -1.67
CA ARG A 7 -15.81 -6.48 -2.07
C ARG A 7 -14.31 -6.23 -2.07
N VAL A 8 -13.86 -5.44 -3.03
CA VAL A 8 -12.55 -4.77 -3.04
C VAL A 8 -12.78 -3.27 -2.87
N ALA A 9 -12.15 -2.67 -1.90
CA ALA A 9 -12.17 -1.23 -1.67
C ALA A 9 -10.74 -0.70 -1.48
N LEU A 10 -10.50 0.53 -1.93
CA LEU A 10 -9.27 1.27 -1.70
C LEU A 10 -9.56 2.42 -0.74
N THR A 11 -8.89 2.40 0.41
CA THR A 11 -9.00 3.44 1.43
C THR A 11 -7.75 4.28 1.45
N TRP A 12 -7.92 5.60 1.56
CA TRP A 12 -6.82 6.55 1.65
C TRP A 12 -6.80 7.21 3.04
N ALA A 13 -5.71 7.04 3.76
CA ALA A 13 -5.44 7.72 5.02
C ALA A 13 -4.43 8.85 4.80
N VAL A 14 -4.67 10.01 5.43
CA VAL A 14 -3.69 11.10 5.46
C VAL A 14 -2.52 10.68 6.35
N VAL A 15 -1.31 10.78 5.82
CA VAL A 15 -0.10 10.48 6.58
C VAL A 15 0.06 11.55 7.66
N GLY A 16 -0.12 11.19 8.92
CA GLY A 16 -0.03 12.12 10.05
C GLY A 16 -1.15 12.03 11.07
N GLU A 17 -2.28 11.44 10.75
CA GLU A 17 -3.43 11.37 11.67
C GLU A 17 -3.43 10.13 12.59
N GLY A 18 -2.48 9.21 12.45
CA GLY A 18 -2.48 7.92 13.16
C GLY A 18 -1.35 7.63 14.17
N GLY A 19 -0.54 8.60 14.56
CA GLY A 19 0.32 8.50 15.76
C GLY A 19 1.55 7.57 15.72
N HIS A 20 2.08 7.12 14.58
CA HIS A 20 3.24 6.22 14.50
C HIS A 20 4.50 6.80 13.82
N VAL A 21 5.68 6.25 14.18
CA VAL A 21 7.04 6.74 13.78
C VAL A 21 7.23 6.87 12.26
N ALA A 22 6.56 6.07 11.45
CA ALA A 22 6.60 6.15 9.97
C ALA A 22 6.12 7.51 9.41
N ILE A 23 5.32 8.23 10.16
CA ILE A 23 4.73 9.52 9.83
C ILE A 23 5.78 10.63 9.74
N ARG A 24 6.74 10.66 10.68
CA ARG A 24 7.76 11.72 10.72
C ARG A 24 8.73 11.62 9.55
N THR A 25 9.13 10.41 9.17
CA THR A 25 10.06 10.21 8.04
C THR A 25 9.42 10.57 6.70
N SER A 26 8.14 10.23 6.49
CA SER A 26 7.41 10.57 5.28
C SER A 26 7.17 12.07 5.13
N HIS A 27 6.84 12.77 6.24
CA HIS A 27 6.68 14.22 6.23
C HIS A 27 8.00 14.95 5.87
N TRP A 28 9.11 14.59 6.52
CA TRP A 28 10.41 15.18 6.20
C TRP A 28 10.87 14.88 4.78
N TRP A 29 10.57 13.69 4.28
CA TRP A 29 10.82 13.35 2.89
C TRP A 29 10.03 14.26 1.93
N GLU A 30 8.73 14.46 2.17
CA GLU A 30 7.93 15.37 1.34
C GLU A 30 8.43 16.82 1.41
N VAL A 31 8.79 17.31 2.58
CA VAL A 31 9.38 18.66 2.73
C VAL A 31 10.67 18.79 1.92
N ALA A 32 11.54 17.78 1.95
CA ALA A 32 12.79 17.79 1.18
C ALA A 32 12.54 17.73 -0.33
N VAL A 33 11.58 16.91 -0.78
CA VAL A 33 11.19 16.81 -2.19
C VAL A 33 10.54 18.11 -2.67
N ALA A 34 9.61 18.65 -1.89
CA ALA A 34 8.93 19.90 -2.19
C ALA A 34 9.92 21.08 -2.31
N ALA A 35 10.90 21.15 -1.40
CA ALA A 35 11.97 22.15 -1.46
C ALA A 35 12.83 21.99 -2.73
N ARG A 36 13.16 20.74 -3.11
CA ARG A 36 13.91 20.47 -4.35
C ARG A 36 13.11 20.81 -5.60
N GLU A 37 11.80 20.57 -5.57
CA GLU A 37 10.88 20.86 -6.68
C GLU A 37 10.37 22.31 -6.68
N HIS A 38 10.81 23.17 -5.73
CA HIS A 38 10.41 24.57 -5.58
C HIS A 38 8.87 24.75 -5.50
N ARG A 39 8.18 23.87 -4.80
CA ARG A 39 6.74 23.88 -4.59
C ARG A 39 6.38 23.76 -3.10
N PRO A 40 5.15 24.12 -2.70
CA PRO A 40 4.70 23.83 -1.34
C PRO A 40 4.56 22.31 -1.10
N PRO A 41 4.78 21.85 0.15
CA PRO A 41 4.50 20.46 0.54
C PRO A 41 3.03 20.11 0.27
N ARG A 42 2.78 18.87 -0.19
CA ARG A 42 1.44 18.35 -0.43
C ARG A 42 1.05 17.37 0.65
N THR A 43 -0.26 17.20 0.85
CA THR A 43 -0.78 16.12 1.69
C THR A 43 -0.33 14.77 1.12
N LEU A 44 0.27 13.95 1.99
CA LEU A 44 0.65 12.59 1.64
C LEU A 44 -0.45 11.61 2.03
N TYR A 45 -0.74 10.69 1.13
CA TYR A 45 -1.71 9.64 1.34
C TYR A 45 -1.05 8.27 1.41
N HIS A 46 -1.57 7.45 2.29
CA HIS A 46 -1.27 6.03 2.40
C HIS A 46 -2.51 5.26 1.97
N GLY A 47 -2.35 4.41 0.95
CA GLY A 47 -3.41 3.54 0.47
C GLY A 47 -3.39 2.19 1.17
N ALA A 48 -4.56 1.66 1.48
CA ALA A 48 -4.76 0.30 1.94
C ALA A 48 -5.84 -0.38 1.11
N LEU A 49 -5.64 -1.66 0.77
CA LEU A 49 -6.67 -2.48 0.14
C LEU A 49 -7.48 -3.18 1.22
N GLU A 50 -8.75 -2.85 1.28
CA GLU A 50 -9.74 -3.45 2.16
C GLU A 50 -10.60 -4.42 1.37
N LEU A 51 -10.67 -5.66 1.82
CA LEU A 51 -11.44 -6.73 1.20
C LEU A 51 -12.57 -7.16 2.13
N VAL A 52 -13.69 -7.53 1.56
CA VAL A 52 -14.67 -8.36 2.24
C VAL A 52 -14.62 -9.73 1.57
N VAL A 53 -14.30 -10.74 2.35
CA VAL A 53 -14.17 -12.14 1.92
C VAL A 53 -15.22 -12.96 2.64
N ASP A 54 -16.26 -13.39 1.93
CA ASP A 54 -17.42 -14.10 2.50
C ASP A 54 -18.02 -13.39 3.73
N GLY A 55 -18.20 -12.07 3.62
CA GLY A 55 -18.76 -11.23 4.69
C GLY A 55 -17.76 -10.88 5.82
N ARG A 56 -16.49 -11.27 5.72
CA ARG A 56 -15.46 -11.00 6.73
C ARG A 56 -14.44 -9.99 6.23
N PRO A 57 -14.06 -8.99 7.03
CA PRO A 57 -13.06 -8.00 6.64
C PRO A 57 -11.65 -8.62 6.60
N LEU A 58 -10.89 -8.21 5.59
CA LEU A 58 -9.48 -8.54 5.39
C LEU A 58 -8.78 -7.32 4.80
N VAL A 59 -7.62 -6.95 5.35
CA VAL A 59 -6.83 -5.82 4.86
C VAL A 59 -5.47 -6.32 4.40
N VAL A 60 -5.05 -5.86 3.22
CA VAL A 60 -3.69 -6.08 2.70
C VAL A 60 -2.83 -4.90 3.13
N GLU A 61 -1.79 -5.17 3.90
CA GLU A 61 -0.88 -4.16 4.43
C GLU A 61 0.58 -4.46 4.10
N MET A 62 1.35 -3.40 3.86
CA MET A 62 2.80 -3.45 3.88
C MET A 62 3.31 -2.65 5.08
N THR A 63 3.99 -3.31 6.00
CA THR A 63 4.47 -2.71 7.26
C THR A 63 5.93 -3.08 7.55
N PRO A 64 6.69 -2.24 8.29
CA PRO A 64 8.00 -2.64 8.80
C PRO A 64 7.90 -3.80 9.80
N THR A 65 8.87 -4.71 9.78
CA THR A 65 8.96 -5.88 10.68
C THR A 65 9.52 -5.49 12.06
N TRP A 66 8.88 -4.58 12.77
CA TRP A 66 9.41 -4.10 14.05
C TRP A 66 8.95 -5.01 15.20
N GLY A 67 9.55 -6.22 15.28
CA GLY A 67 9.60 -6.99 16.49
C GLY A 67 8.45 -7.96 16.81
N ARG A 68 7.44 -8.12 15.95
CA ARG A 68 6.44 -9.19 16.08
C ARG A 68 6.08 -9.77 14.73
N ALA A 69 6.47 -11.02 14.48
CA ALA A 69 6.01 -11.75 13.31
C ALA A 69 4.47 -11.84 13.32
N SER A 70 3.85 -11.30 12.28
CA SER A 70 2.43 -11.51 12.02
C SER A 70 2.19 -12.95 11.57
N ARG A 71 1.04 -13.53 11.94
CA ARG A 71 0.72 -14.91 11.55
C ARG A 71 0.37 -15.08 10.07
N GLU A 72 0.10 -13.99 9.35
CA GLU A 72 -0.37 -14.01 7.96
C GLU A 72 0.55 -13.20 7.03
N VAL A 73 1.86 -13.41 7.16
CA VAL A 73 2.86 -12.83 6.27
C VAL A 73 2.84 -13.56 4.94
N VAL A 74 2.65 -12.82 3.86
CA VAL A 74 2.66 -13.34 2.48
C VAL A 74 4.05 -13.18 1.86
N ALA A 75 4.69 -12.03 2.06
CA ALA A 75 6.01 -11.75 1.54
C ALA A 75 6.80 -10.82 2.45
N THR A 76 8.12 -10.86 2.33
CA THR A 76 9.05 -9.94 3.01
C THR A 76 10.03 -9.36 2.03
N GLY A 77 10.43 -8.10 2.23
CA GLY A 77 11.45 -7.45 1.43
C GLY A 77 12.36 -6.54 2.26
N PRO A 78 13.44 -6.04 1.65
CA PRO A 78 14.42 -5.18 2.33
C PRO A 78 13.91 -3.74 2.43
N VAL A 79 14.39 -3.00 3.47
CA VAL A 79 14.16 -1.57 3.66
C VAL A 79 15.47 -0.82 3.46
N GLY A 80 15.48 0.25 2.65
CA GLY A 80 16.59 1.15 2.40
C GLY A 80 17.71 0.55 1.56
N SER A 81 18.16 -0.68 1.85
CA SER A 81 19.20 -1.37 1.09
C SER A 81 18.94 -2.87 1.02
N ARG A 82 19.10 -3.45 -0.18
CA ARG A 82 18.95 -4.90 -0.37
C ARG A 82 19.92 -5.72 0.47
N TRP A 83 21.12 -5.16 0.75
CA TRP A 83 22.15 -5.80 1.54
C TRP A 83 21.83 -5.86 3.03
N LEU A 84 20.98 -4.97 3.54
CA LEU A 84 20.55 -4.96 4.92
C LEU A 84 19.31 -5.85 5.17
N GLY A 85 18.70 -6.38 4.12
CA GLY A 85 17.51 -7.23 4.22
C GLY A 85 17.72 -8.56 4.95
N TRP A 86 18.96 -8.97 5.30
CA TRP A 86 19.21 -10.10 6.18
C TRP A 86 18.96 -9.76 7.66
N LEU A 87 18.99 -8.46 8.03
CA LEU A 87 18.69 -8.00 9.38
C LEU A 87 17.18 -7.80 9.56
N PRO A 88 16.53 -8.35 10.58
CA PRO A 88 15.09 -8.25 10.79
C PRO A 88 14.57 -6.81 10.83
N PHE A 89 15.34 -5.87 11.41
CA PHE A 89 14.96 -4.46 11.53
C PHE A 89 14.93 -3.70 10.19
N PHE A 90 15.56 -4.24 9.15
CA PHE A 90 15.59 -3.66 7.82
C PHE A 90 14.75 -4.46 6.83
N ARG A 91 13.62 -5.01 7.30
CA ARG A 91 12.62 -5.71 6.49
C ARG A 91 11.27 -5.06 6.59
N TYR A 92 10.49 -5.21 5.54
CA TYR A 92 9.06 -5.04 5.56
C TYR A 92 8.35 -6.38 5.36
N GLU A 93 7.10 -6.41 5.73
CA GLU A 93 6.19 -7.54 5.49
C GLU A 93 4.99 -7.06 4.70
N ILE A 94 4.58 -7.86 3.70
CA ILE A 94 3.24 -7.80 3.11
C ILE A 94 2.44 -8.87 3.82
N ARG A 95 1.32 -8.49 4.41
CA ARG A 95 0.52 -9.37 5.25
C ARG A 95 -0.96 -9.13 5.09
N TYR A 96 -1.73 -10.13 5.48
CA TYR A 96 -3.15 -9.99 5.71
C TYR A 96 -3.43 -9.67 7.18
N THR A 97 -4.30 -8.69 7.42
CA THR A 97 -4.80 -8.33 8.75
C THR A 97 -6.31 -8.47 8.76
N ARG A 98 -6.87 -9.08 9.82
CA ARG A 98 -8.32 -9.21 10.02
C ARG A 98 -8.77 -8.27 11.13
N PRO A 99 -9.16 -7.03 10.81
CA PRO A 99 -9.72 -6.13 11.80
C PRO A 99 -11.13 -6.59 12.18
N PRO A 100 -11.64 -6.18 13.36
CA PRO A 100 -13.01 -6.50 13.79
C PRO A 100 -14.08 -5.86 12.88
N ALA A 101 -13.74 -4.74 12.22
CA ALA A 101 -14.52 -4.07 11.19
C ALA A 101 -13.57 -3.36 10.22
N LEU A 102 -14.04 -3.06 9.01
CA LEU A 102 -13.33 -2.17 8.09
C LEU A 102 -13.25 -0.76 8.67
N SER A 103 -12.30 0.04 8.19
CA SER A 103 -12.16 1.41 8.63
C SER A 103 -13.44 2.22 8.35
N GLU A 104 -13.81 3.12 9.26
CA GLU A 104 -14.92 4.05 9.06
C GLU A 104 -14.61 5.13 8.01
N HIS A 105 -13.36 5.20 7.55
CA HIS A 105 -12.98 6.06 6.45
C HIS A 105 -13.63 5.52 5.17
N GLU A 106 -14.37 6.39 4.49
CA GLU A 106 -15.01 6.06 3.22
C GLU A 106 -13.97 5.63 2.19
N GLY A 107 -13.73 4.32 2.10
CA GLY A 107 -12.98 3.73 1.01
C GLY A 107 -13.78 3.82 -0.28
N SER A 108 -13.12 4.19 -1.36
CA SER A 108 -13.73 4.05 -2.68
C SER A 108 -13.90 2.58 -2.99
N VAL A 109 -15.14 2.14 -3.23
CA VAL A 109 -15.39 0.78 -3.72
C VAL A 109 -14.77 0.66 -5.12
N VAL A 110 -13.81 -0.25 -5.24
CA VAL A 110 -13.17 -0.55 -6.52
C VAL A 110 -14.05 -1.52 -7.31
N ARG A 111 -14.43 -2.62 -6.68
CA ARG A 111 -15.28 -3.63 -7.31
C ARG A 111 -15.98 -4.49 -6.27
N ASP A 112 -17.27 -4.77 -6.49
CA ASP A 112 -17.99 -5.84 -5.80
C ASP A 112 -17.90 -7.14 -6.61
N GLY A 113 -17.88 -8.28 -5.91
CA GLY A 113 -17.88 -9.61 -6.51
C GLY A 113 -16.75 -10.51 -6.07
N GLN A 114 -16.99 -11.80 -6.08
CA GLN A 114 -16.05 -12.83 -5.65
C GLN A 114 -14.82 -12.86 -6.57
N GLU A 115 -15.02 -12.79 -7.88
CA GLU A 115 -13.94 -12.82 -8.88
C GLU A 115 -12.90 -11.72 -8.65
N ALA A 116 -13.35 -10.49 -8.34
CA ALA A 116 -12.44 -9.38 -8.07
C ALA A 116 -11.62 -9.60 -6.80
N VAL A 117 -12.24 -10.14 -5.75
CA VAL A 117 -11.55 -10.46 -4.49
C VAL A 117 -10.53 -11.58 -4.70
N GLU A 118 -10.90 -12.64 -5.42
CA GLU A 118 -10.00 -13.76 -5.76
C GLU A 118 -8.81 -13.27 -6.60
N ALA A 119 -9.03 -12.41 -7.60
CA ALA A 119 -7.97 -11.82 -8.40
C ALA A 119 -6.96 -11.04 -7.53
N VAL A 120 -7.44 -10.25 -6.55
CA VAL A 120 -6.56 -9.55 -5.59
C VAL A 120 -5.80 -10.55 -4.71
N LEU A 121 -6.46 -11.57 -4.16
CA LEU A 121 -5.82 -12.59 -3.32
C LEU A 121 -4.76 -13.38 -4.08
N ASP A 122 -4.98 -13.66 -5.36
CA ASP A 122 -4.02 -14.31 -6.24
C ASP A 122 -2.85 -13.38 -6.62
N ALA A 123 -3.08 -12.07 -6.75
CA ALA A 123 -2.05 -11.10 -7.07
C ALA A 123 -1.06 -10.88 -5.90
N VAL A 124 -1.54 -10.76 -4.67
CA VAL A 124 -0.72 -10.39 -3.50
C VAL A 124 0.53 -11.27 -3.32
N PRO A 125 0.51 -12.60 -3.46
CA PRO A 125 1.72 -13.44 -3.37
C PRO A 125 2.75 -13.19 -4.49
N ARG A 126 2.34 -12.63 -5.63
CA ARG A 126 3.19 -12.34 -6.80
C ARG A 126 3.87 -10.98 -6.73
N VAL A 127 3.50 -10.12 -5.77
CA VAL A 127 4.10 -8.78 -5.60
C VAL A 127 5.63 -8.86 -5.54
N PRO A 128 6.36 -8.10 -6.38
CA PRO A 128 7.81 -8.13 -6.39
C PRO A 128 8.40 -7.62 -5.06
N ARG A 129 9.46 -8.30 -4.59
CA ARG A 129 10.10 -7.99 -3.29
C ARG A 129 11.17 -6.93 -3.46
N LEU A 130 10.77 -5.75 -3.94
CA LEU A 130 11.69 -4.64 -4.17
C LEU A 130 12.09 -3.96 -2.86
N THR A 131 13.14 -3.13 -2.92
CA THR A 131 13.67 -2.44 -1.74
C THR A 131 12.85 -1.20 -1.42
N TRP A 132 12.20 -1.16 -0.25
CA TRP A 132 11.45 0.00 0.23
C TRP A 132 12.34 1.24 0.29
N GLY A 133 11.86 2.36 -0.28
CA GLY A 133 12.56 3.63 -0.35
C GLY A 133 13.54 3.76 -1.52
N ARG A 134 13.58 2.80 -2.44
CA ARG A 134 14.39 2.87 -3.66
C ARG A 134 13.52 3.16 -4.87
N ALA A 135 14.08 4.00 -5.76
CA ALA A 135 13.44 4.31 -7.03
C ALA A 135 13.24 3.07 -7.89
N VAL A 136 12.10 3.00 -8.58
CA VAL A 136 11.71 1.91 -9.47
C VAL A 136 11.23 2.50 -10.78
N GLY A 137 11.66 1.89 -11.88
CA GLY A 137 11.20 2.20 -13.23
C GLY A 137 11.45 3.63 -13.72
N PRO A 138 10.80 4.02 -14.81
CA PRO A 138 11.01 5.31 -15.46
C PRO A 138 10.42 6.50 -14.69
N SER A 139 9.41 6.30 -13.84
CA SER A 139 8.86 7.37 -13.00
C SER A 139 9.85 7.87 -11.97
N GLY A 140 10.82 7.01 -11.58
CA GLY A 140 11.76 7.30 -10.50
C GLY A 140 11.11 7.37 -9.13
N ASP A 141 9.83 7.00 -9.01
CA ASP A 141 9.13 6.95 -7.73
C ASP A 141 9.65 5.80 -6.86
N MET A 142 9.51 5.92 -5.54
CA MET A 142 10.10 4.95 -4.62
C MET A 142 9.16 3.79 -4.31
N TRP A 143 9.70 2.58 -4.19
CA TRP A 143 8.94 1.43 -3.69
C TRP A 143 8.45 1.67 -2.27
N SER A 144 7.15 1.52 -2.05
CA SER A 144 6.46 1.76 -0.77
C SER A 144 5.20 0.89 -0.62
N SER A 145 4.44 1.10 0.44
CA SER A 145 3.11 0.49 0.62
C SER A 145 2.14 0.83 -0.52
N ASN A 146 2.17 2.08 -1.02
CA ASN A 146 1.34 2.49 -2.16
C ASN A 146 1.73 1.74 -3.45
N SER A 147 3.01 1.34 -3.59
CA SER A 147 3.46 0.54 -4.72
C SER A 147 2.86 -0.87 -4.70
N VAL A 148 2.74 -1.47 -3.51
CA VAL A 148 2.08 -2.77 -3.36
C VAL A 148 0.61 -2.66 -3.77
N VAL A 149 -0.08 -1.60 -3.35
CA VAL A 149 -1.49 -1.36 -3.69
C VAL A 149 -1.68 -1.20 -5.20
N SER A 150 -0.93 -0.29 -5.83
CA SER A 150 -1.07 -0.04 -7.28
C SER A 150 -0.67 -1.25 -8.12
N TRP A 151 0.39 -1.96 -7.72
CA TRP A 151 0.82 -3.18 -8.38
C TRP A 151 -0.25 -4.28 -8.32
N VAL A 152 -0.82 -4.53 -7.13
CA VAL A 152 -1.88 -5.54 -6.93
C VAL A 152 -3.13 -5.20 -7.74
N LEU A 153 -3.53 -3.93 -7.76
CA LEU A 153 -4.68 -3.50 -8.57
C LEU A 153 -4.44 -3.67 -10.07
N ALA A 154 -3.21 -3.38 -10.54
CA ALA A 154 -2.81 -3.59 -11.93
C ALA A 154 -2.87 -5.08 -12.30
N ASP A 155 -2.25 -5.93 -11.49
CA ASP A 155 -2.16 -7.37 -11.72
C ASP A 155 -3.53 -8.07 -11.65
N ALA A 156 -4.44 -7.55 -10.80
CA ALA A 156 -5.83 -8.00 -10.71
C ALA A 156 -6.76 -7.42 -11.79
N GLY A 157 -6.28 -6.51 -12.67
CA GLY A 157 -7.10 -5.86 -13.70
C GLY A 157 -8.15 -4.88 -13.13
N LEU A 158 -7.86 -4.23 -12.01
CA LEU A 158 -8.79 -3.39 -11.26
C LEU A 158 -8.36 -1.91 -11.20
N LEU A 159 -7.52 -1.45 -12.13
CA LEU A 159 -7.02 -0.06 -12.14
C LEU A 159 -7.98 0.96 -12.76
N ASP A 160 -8.99 0.55 -13.52
CA ASP A 160 -9.86 1.46 -14.25
C ASP A 160 -10.56 2.46 -13.31
N GLY A 161 -10.26 3.75 -13.50
CA GLY A 161 -10.82 4.83 -12.69
C GLY A 161 -10.28 4.92 -11.25
N VAL A 162 -9.25 4.13 -10.92
CA VAL A 162 -8.68 4.06 -9.57
C VAL A 162 -7.32 4.74 -9.55
N GLY A 163 -7.11 5.65 -8.59
CA GLY A 163 -5.85 6.36 -8.44
C GLY A 163 -5.76 7.14 -7.13
N PRO A 164 -4.62 7.80 -6.91
CA PRO A 164 -4.43 8.66 -5.74
C PRO A 164 -5.42 9.84 -5.73
N PRO A 165 -5.79 10.34 -4.52
CA PRO A 165 -6.62 11.53 -4.41
C PRO A 165 -5.99 12.73 -5.13
N PRO A 166 -6.77 13.50 -5.93
CA PRO A 166 -6.23 14.60 -6.76
C PRO A 166 -5.64 15.75 -5.92
N ALA A 167 -6.06 15.89 -4.67
CA ALA A 167 -5.60 16.95 -3.75
C ALA A 167 -4.25 16.67 -3.08
N GLY A 168 -3.61 15.52 -3.34
CA GLY A 168 -2.38 15.15 -2.64
C GLY A 168 -1.43 14.27 -3.46
N ARG A 169 -0.57 13.55 -2.74
CA ARG A 169 0.38 12.58 -3.32
C ARG A 169 0.28 11.24 -2.60
N ALA A 170 0.44 10.17 -3.34
CA ALA A 170 0.62 8.82 -2.81
C ALA A 170 2.00 8.30 -3.25
N PRO A 171 3.09 8.67 -2.54
CA PRO A 171 4.45 8.27 -2.95
C PRO A 171 4.55 6.76 -3.09
N GLY A 172 5.14 6.33 -4.20
CA GLY A 172 5.27 4.93 -4.56
C GLY A 172 4.15 4.39 -5.46
N TRP A 173 3.08 5.13 -5.69
CA TRP A 173 2.00 4.67 -6.57
C TRP A 173 2.52 4.33 -7.98
N ASP A 174 3.27 5.27 -8.58
CA ASP A 174 3.83 5.08 -9.91
C ASP A 174 4.90 3.98 -9.94
N ALA A 175 5.68 3.83 -8.86
CA ALA A 175 6.66 2.74 -8.75
C ALA A 175 6.00 1.34 -8.80
N GLY A 176 4.78 1.20 -8.28
CA GLY A 176 4.04 -0.06 -8.38
C GLY A 176 3.59 -0.34 -9.81
N LEU A 177 3.12 0.68 -10.53
CA LEU A 177 2.74 0.56 -11.94
C LEU A 177 3.95 0.24 -12.82
N ASP A 178 5.08 0.94 -12.62
CA ASP A 178 6.33 0.69 -13.32
C ASP A 178 6.87 -0.74 -13.09
N ALA A 179 6.66 -1.28 -11.90
CA ALA A 179 7.10 -2.64 -11.56
C ALA A 179 6.17 -3.73 -12.12
N HIS A 180 4.96 -3.37 -12.49
CA HIS A 180 4.02 -4.30 -13.12
C HIS A 180 4.33 -4.48 -14.61
N GLY A 181 4.89 -3.44 -15.29
CA GLY A 181 5.26 -3.43 -16.72
C GLY A 181 4.20 -2.81 -17.57
#